data_7b7f4f21f754d34100022c1bb9539bca
#
_entry.id   7b7f4f21f754d34100022c1bb9539bca
#
_cell.length_a   1.000
_cell.length_b   1.000
_cell.length_c   1.000
_cell.angle_alpha   90.00
_cell.angle_beta   90.00
_cell.angle_gamma   90.00
#
_symmetry.space_group_name_H-M   'P 1'
#
loop_
_entity.id
_entity.type
_entity.pdbx_description
1 polymer ?
#
loop_
_entity_poly.entity_id
_entity_poly.type
_entity_poly.pdbx_seq_one_letter_code
_entity_poly.pdbx_strand_id
1 'polypeptide(L)'
;MTRPRVLSGVQPTGSLHLGNWLGAIRNWVDLQRSHDTFFCVVDLHAITVPHDPKQLAADTRSTAALYLACGIDPEQATVFVQSQVPAHAELAWLLNCVTPLNWLERMIQFKEKAVKQGDNVSVGLLDYPVLMAADILLYDADQVPVGEDQKQHLELARDIAQQRINSRFGSDDKPVLKVPKPMIMKEGARVMSLTDGSAKMSKSDPNEGARINLLDPPELITKKIKRAKTDPVMGLEFGNSERPEADNLLGLYALLSGQSREQVASECAEMGWGRFKPLLAETTVEACLLYTSPSPRDRTRSRMPSSA
;
A
#
# COMPACT_ATOMS: atom_id res chain seq x y z
N MET A 1 22.21 -16.46 11.20
CA MET A 1 21.59 -16.34 9.86
C MET A 1 21.20 -14.89 9.66
N THR A 2 21.54 -14.29 8.54
CA THR A 2 21.09 -12.93 8.19
C THR A 2 19.59 -12.94 7.91
N ARG A 3 18.86 -11.93 8.39
CA ARG A 3 17.44 -11.79 8.10
C ARG A 3 17.23 -11.59 6.59
N PRO A 4 16.19 -12.19 5.96
CA PRO A 4 15.88 -11.93 4.56
C PRO A 4 15.55 -10.43 4.36
N ARG A 5 16.00 -9.86 3.25
CA ARG A 5 15.68 -8.47 2.90
C ARG A 5 14.35 -8.35 2.19
N VAL A 6 13.57 -7.38 2.62
CA VAL A 6 12.30 -7.03 2.00
C VAL A 6 12.32 -5.56 1.62
N LEU A 7 11.97 -5.27 0.37
CA LEU A 7 11.75 -3.91 -0.09
C LEU A 7 10.28 -3.72 -0.45
N SER A 8 9.72 -2.61 -0.03
CA SER A 8 8.39 -2.17 -0.45
C SER A 8 8.29 -0.64 -0.42
N GLY A 9 7.26 -0.08 -1.06
CA GLY A 9 7.09 1.37 -1.08
C GLY A 9 5.71 1.81 -1.52
N VAL A 10 5.39 3.07 -1.23
CA VAL A 10 4.14 3.71 -1.65
C VAL A 10 4.46 5.05 -2.32
N GLN A 11 3.76 5.33 -3.41
CA GLN A 11 3.83 6.63 -4.07
C GLN A 11 3.17 7.70 -3.19
N PRO A 12 3.83 8.84 -2.97
CA PRO A 12 3.29 9.96 -2.21
C PRO A 12 2.32 10.79 -3.05
N THR A 13 1.34 10.15 -3.67
CA THR A 13 0.30 10.80 -4.48
C THR A 13 -1.01 10.80 -3.70
N GLY A 14 -1.41 11.97 -3.23
CA GLY A 14 -2.62 12.12 -2.40
C GLY A 14 -2.52 11.45 -1.04
N SER A 15 -3.58 11.59 -0.25
CA SER A 15 -3.64 11.05 1.11
C SER A 15 -3.66 9.52 1.12
N LEU A 16 -2.92 8.92 2.06
CA LEU A 16 -3.05 7.49 2.34
C LEU A 16 -4.44 7.21 2.93
N HIS A 17 -5.09 6.18 2.40
CA HIS A 17 -6.40 5.75 2.85
C HIS A 17 -6.35 4.39 3.56
N LEU A 18 -7.45 4.04 4.18
CA LEU A 18 -7.60 2.82 4.97
C LEU A 18 -7.19 1.54 4.20
N GLY A 19 -7.48 1.49 2.89
CA GLY A 19 -7.06 0.39 2.03
C GLY A 19 -5.53 0.29 1.86
N ASN A 20 -4.79 1.40 1.87
CA ASN A 20 -3.32 1.37 1.84
C ASN A 20 -2.76 0.85 3.17
N TRP A 21 -3.34 1.27 4.27
CA TRP A 21 -2.90 0.82 5.59
C TRP A 21 -3.18 -0.67 5.80
N LEU A 22 -4.43 -1.11 5.64
CA LEU A 22 -4.84 -2.50 5.87
C LEU A 22 -4.25 -3.46 4.82
N GLY A 23 -4.08 -2.99 3.58
CA GLY A 23 -3.57 -3.81 2.48
C GLY A 23 -2.04 -3.94 2.44
N ALA A 24 -1.30 -2.96 2.98
CA ALA A 24 0.16 -2.95 2.88
C ALA A 24 0.84 -2.60 4.21
N ILE A 25 0.65 -1.39 4.75
CA ILE A 25 1.48 -0.86 5.83
C ILE A 25 1.37 -1.69 7.12
N ARG A 26 0.19 -2.18 7.46
CA ARG A 26 -0.03 -3.07 8.60
C ARG A 26 0.84 -4.33 8.54
N ASN A 27 0.94 -4.92 7.35
CA ASN A 27 1.78 -6.09 7.13
C ASN A 27 3.28 -5.74 7.25
N TRP A 28 3.69 -4.54 6.87
CA TRP A 28 5.07 -4.08 7.02
C TRP A 28 5.49 -3.96 8.48
N VAL A 29 4.56 -3.52 9.34
CA VAL A 29 4.79 -3.47 10.80
C VAL A 29 5.10 -4.86 11.38
N ASP A 30 4.48 -5.89 10.85
CA ASP A 30 4.81 -7.26 11.27
C ASP A 30 6.12 -7.77 10.65
N LEU A 31 6.39 -7.43 9.39
CA LEU A 31 7.60 -7.84 8.67
C LEU A 31 8.88 -7.30 9.31
N GLN A 32 8.89 -6.06 9.83
CA GLN A 32 10.09 -5.46 10.42
C GLN A 32 10.66 -6.25 11.60
N ARG A 33 9.85 -7.12 12.25
CA ARG A 33 10.29 -7.97 13.37
C ARG A 33 11.12 -9.17 12.92
N SER A 34 10.91 -9.65 11.70
CA SER A 34 11.48 -10.89 11.18
C SER A 34 12.40 -10.72 9.97
N HIS A 35 12.34 -9.58 9.30
CA HIS A 35 13.09 -9.27 8.08
C HIS A 35 13.95 -8.02 8.25
N ASP A 36 14.96 -7.89 7.40
CA ASP A 36 15.70 -6.64 7.16
C ASP A 36 14.89 -5.82 6.14
N THR A 37 14.16 -4.83 6.63
CA THR A 37 13.10 -4.16 5.86
C THR A 37 13.50 -2.77 5.39
N PHE A 38 13.21 -2.49 4.12
CA PHE A 38 13.42 -1.22 3.43
C PHE A 38 12.09 -0.69 2.92
N PHE A 39 11.60 0.41 3.52
CA PHE A 39 10.34 1.04 3.14
C PHE A 39 10.60 2.40 2.51
N CYS A 40 10.32 2.46 1.21
CA CYS A 40 10.62 3.61 0.37
C CYS A 40 9.38 4.47 0.13
N VAL A 41 9.51 5.79 0.26
CA VAL A 41 8.56 6.74 -0.32
C VAL A 41 9.00 7.00 -1.76
N VAL A 42 8.28 6.44 -2.73
CA VAL A 42 8.71 6.39 -4.14
C VAL A 42 8.26 7.63 -4.92
N ASP A 43 8.88 8.75 -4.63
CA ASP A 43 8.55 10.07 -5.17
C ASP A 43 8.98 10.24 -6.64
N LEU A 44 10.02 9.54 -7.13
CA LEU A 44 10.38 9.53 -8.55
C LEU A 44 9.31 8.82 -9.41
N HIS A 45 8.61 7.82 -8.87
CA HIS A 45 7.47 7.23 -9.57
C HIS A 45 6.28 8.19 -9.62
N ALA A 46 6.13 9.06 -8.63
CA ALA A 46 5.02 10.01 -8.59
C ALA A 46 5.10 11.06 -9.70
N ILE A 47 6.30 11.43 -10.15
CA ILE A 47 6.48 12.44 -11.21
C ILE A 47 6.20 11.93 -12.61
N THR A 48 5.90 10.65 -12.80
CA THR A 48 5.49 10.08 -14.10
C THR A 48 4.10 10.52 -14.56
N VAL A 49 3.35 11.18 -13.68
CA VAL A 49 2.05 11.77 -13.96
C VAL A 49 2.05 13.26 -13.59
N PRO A 50 1.14 14.09 -14.15
CA PRO A 50 1.04 15.49 -13.80
C PRO A 50 0.87 15.71 -12.29
N HIS A 51 1.63 16.62 -11.70
CA HIS A 51 1.66 16.89 -10.27
C HIS A 51 2.00 18.35 -9.97
N ASP A 52 1.59 18.85 -8.80
CA ASP A 52 2.09 20.10 -8.24
C ASP A 52 3.36 19.81 -7.41
N PRO A 53 4.51 20.45 -7.72
CA PRO A 53 5.77 20.15 -7.01
C PRO A 53 5.73 20.47 -5.51
N LYS A 54 4.99 21.51 -5.09
CA LYS A 54 4.87 21.88 -3.67
C LYS A 54 4.02 20.85 -2.93
N GLN A 55 2.94 20.42 -3.55
CA GLN A 55 2.06 19.38 -3.01
C GLN A 55 2.81 18.05 -2.93
N LEU A 56 3.55 17.66 -3.97
CA LEU A 56 4.36 16.44 -3.96
C LEU A 56 5.37 16.43 -2.81
N ALA A 57 6.08 17.54 -2.59
CA ALA A 57 7.01 17.66 -1.48
C ALA A 57 6.32 17.54 -0.10
N ALA A 58 5.12 18.09 0.05
CA ALA A 58 4.30 17.97 1.25
C ALA A 58 3.82 16.53 1.45
N ASP A 59 3.30 15.89 0.40
CA ASP A 59 2.80 14.52 0.42
C ASP A 59 3.92 13.51 0.71
N THR A 60 5.13 13.74 0.19
CA THR A 60 6.32 12.92 0.48
C THR A 60 6.63 12.90 1.97
N ARG A 61 6.69 14.08 2.60
CA ARG A 61 6.90 14.19 4.06
C ARG A 61 5.76 13.57 4.86
N SER A 62 4.53 13.82 4.45
CA SER A 62 3.34 13.27 5.11
C SER A 62 3.31 11.75 5.03
N THR A 63 3.66 11.18 3.87
CA THR A 63 3.73 9.72 3.68
C THR A 63 4.79 9.09 4.59
N ALA A 64 5.99 9.68 4.68
CA ALA A 64 7.03 9.20 5.59
C ALA A 64 6.59 9.28 7.06
N ALA A 65 5.96 10.40 7.46
CA ALA A 65 5.42 10.56 8.81
C ALA A 65 4.33 9.53 9.13
N LEU A 66 3.46 9.23 8.16
CA LEU A 66 2.42 8.21 8.31
C LEU A 66 2.99 6.80 8.44
N TYR A 67 4.12 6.46 7.79
CA TYR A 67 4.77 5.17 8.02
C TYR A 67 5.13 5.00 9.50
N LEU A 68 5.77 6.01 10.09
CA LEU A 68 6.15 5.99 11.50
C LEU A 68 4.92 5.98 12.41
N ALA A 69 3.92 6.79 12.11
CA ALA A 69 2.67 6.83 12.87
C ALA A 69 1.94 5.48 12.84
N CYS A 70 1.95 4.78 11.71
CA CYS A 70 1.36 3.45 11.56
C CYS A 70 2.14 2.33 12.25
N GLY A 71 3.29 2.61 12.87
CA GLY A 71 4.03 1.65 13.68
C GLY A 71 5.30 1.11 13.02
N ILE A 72 5.75 1.69 11.90
CA ILE A 72 7.08 1.40 11.39
C ILE A 72 8.10 2.04 12.35
N ASP A 73 8.97 1.21 12.91
CA ASP A 73 10.00 1.60 13.86
C ASP A 73 11.32 1.87 13.12
N PRO A 74 11.83 3.10 13.11
CA PRO A 74 13.06 3.44 12.40
C PRO A 74 14.33 2.80 13.02
N GLU A 75 14.22 2.20 14.21
CA GLU A 75 15.31 1.42 14.80
C GLU A 75 15.33 -0.03 14.28
N GLN A 76 14.23 -0.51 13.69
CA GLN A 76 14.08 -1.87 13.15
C GLN A 76 14.01 -1.91 11.63
N ALA A 77 13.53 -0.83 11.00
CA ALA A 77 13.31 -0.73 9.56
C ALA A 77 14.01 0.49 8.98
N THR A 78 14.52 0.37 7.77
CA THR A 78 15.05 1.51 7.03
C THR A 78 13.91 2.21 6.29
N VAL A 79 13.64 3.48 6.64
CA VAL A 79 12.66 4.33 5.95
C VAL A 79 13.40 5.43 5.21
N PHE A 80 13.14 5.60 3.92
CA PHE A 80 13.82 6.60 3.09
C PHE A 80 12.95 7.12 1.96
N VAL A 81 13.38 8.24 1.37
CA VAL A 81 12.76 8.84 0.18
C VAL A 81 13.61 8.48 -1.03
N GLN A 82 13.00 7.96 -2.08
CA GLN A 82 13.67 7.44 -3.27
C GLN A 82 14.62 8.47 -3.91
N SER A 83 14.18 9.70 -4.10
CA SER A 83 14.98 10.76 -4.72
C SER A 83 16.21 11.19 -3.89
N GLN A 84 16.25 10.85 -2.59
CA GLN A 84 17.39 11.13 -1.72
C GLN A 84 18.52 10.09 -1.86
N VAL A 85 18.30 9.04 -2.63
CA VAL A 85 19.29 8.00 -2.95
C VAL A 85 19.52 7.99 -4.46
N PRO A 86 20.50 8.75 -5.00
CA PRO A 86 20.72 8.91 -6.44
C PRO A 86 20.95 7.60 -7.19
N ALA A 87 21.45 6.58 -6.51
CA ALA A 87 21.71 5.25 -7.07
C ALA A 87 20.46 4.58 -7.69
N HIS A 88 19.25 4.93 -7.29
CA HIS A 88 18.02 4.46 -7.94
C HIS A 88 17.95 4.88 -9.42
N ALA A 89 18.15 6.17 -9.69
CA ALA A 89 18.13 6.69 -11.06
C ALA A 89 19.37 6.24 -11.85
N GLU A 90 20.52 6.14 -11.18
CA GLU A 90 21.76 5.68 -11.79
C GLU A 90 21.67 4.21 -12.22
N LEU A 91 21.20 3.33 -11.35
CA LEU A 91 20.98 1.93 -11.70
C LEU A 91 19.88 1.79 -12.75
N ALA A 92 18.79 2.57 -12.68
CA ALA A 92 17.74 2.56 -13.70
C ALA A 92 18.31 2.87 -15.08
N TRP A 93 19.21 3.86 -15.20
CA TRP A 93 19.88 4.15 -16.46
C TRP A 93 20.71 2.96 -16.97
N LEU A 94 21.49 2.31 -16.11
CA LEU A 94 22.28 1.13 -16.50
C LEU A 94 21.38 -0.03 -16.95
N LEU A 95 20.27 -0.27 -16.27
CA LEU A 95 19.30 -1.30 -16.63
C LEU A 95 18.57 -0.97 -17.94
N ASN A 96 18.28 0.29 -18.21
CA ASN A 96 17.70 0.76 -19.47
C ASN A 96 18.57 0.40 -20.68
N CYS A 97 19.89 0.50 -20.54
CA CYS A 97 20.83 0.16 -21.62
C CYS A 97 20.81 -1.33 -22.01
N VAL A 98 20.23 -2.20 -21.21
CA VAL A 98 20.15 -3.65 -21.46
C VAL A 98 18.74 -4.20 -21.58
N THR A 99 17.73 -3.42 -21.22
CA THR A 99 16.31 -3.83 -21.26
C THR A 99 15.73 -3.64 -22.66
N PRO A 100 15.16 -4.68 -23.30
CA PRO A 100 14.52 -4.53 -24.61
C PRO A 100 13.27 -3.66 -24.53
N LEU A 101 13.14 -2.71 -25.46
CA LEU A 101 11.99 -1.80 -25.53
C LEU A 101 10.65 -2.55 -25.59
N ASN A 102 10.59 -3.63 -26.37
CA ASN A 102 9.36 -4.42 -26.51
C ASN A 102 8.90 -5.12 -25.21
N TRP A 103 9.77 -5.25 -24.18
CA TRP A 103 9.36 -5.75 -22.88
C TRP A 103 8.49 -4.70 -22.18
N LEU A 104 8.87 -3.43 -22.27
CA LEU A 104 8.16 -2.30 -21.68
C LEU A 104 6.82 -2.04 -22.37
N GLU A 105 6.80 -2.10 -23.71
CA GLU A 105 5.59 -1.94 -24.53
C GLU A 105 4.52 -3.00 -24.24
N ARG A 106 4.90 -4.17 -23.72
CA ARG A 106 3.97 -5.24 -23.32
C ARG A 106 3.38 -5.08 -21.94
N MET A 107 3.90 -4.14 -21.14
CA MET A 107 3.40 -3.91 -19.77
C MET A 107 1.94 -3.47 -19.80
N ILE A 108 1.08 -4.20 -19.08
CA ILE A 108 -0.37 -3.93 -19.05
C ILE A 108 -0.64 -2.54 -18.48
N GLN A 109 0.00 -2.19 -17.38
CA GLN A 109 -0.19 -0.90 -16.74
C GLN A 109 0.28 0.28 -17.60
N PHE A 110 1.31 0.10 -18.43
CA PHE A 110 1.71 1.11 -19.40
C PHE A 110 0.57 1.37 -20.40
N LYS A 111 0.01 0.32 -21.00
CA LYS A 111 -1.10 0.43 -21.97
C LYS A 111 -2.32 1.13 -21.39
N GLU A 112 -2.73 0.74 -20.18
CA GLU A 112 -3.89 1.34 -19.50
C GLU A 112 -3.70 2.81 -19.16
N LYS A 113 -2.51 3.19 -18.69
CA LYS A 113 -2.19 4.58 -18.33
C LYS A 113 -1.97 5.45 -19.56
N ALA A 114 -1.33 4.92 -20.62
CA ALA A 114 -1.11 5.61 -21.86
C ALA A 114 -2.42 6.02 -22.53
N VAL A 115 -3.44 5.14 -22.54
CA VAL A 115 -4.78 5.46 -23.05
C VAL A 115 -5.40 6.65 -22.29
N LYS A 116 -5.18 6.74 -20.96
CA LYS A 116 -5.71 7.85 -20.15
C LYS A 116 -4.98 9.17 -20.37
N GLN A 117 -3.69 9.15 -20.76
CA GLN A 117 -2.87 10.35 -21.00
C GLN A 117 -2.96 10.86 -22.44
N GLY A 118 -3.44 10.02 -23.39
CA GLY A 118 -3.54 10.39 -24.82
C GLY A 118 -2.19 10.79 -25.39
N ASP A 119 -2.12 11.93 -26.09
CA ASP A 119 -0.91 12.41 -26.78
C ASP A 119 0.20 12.91 -25.83
N ASN A 120 -0.08 13.02 -24.53
CA ASN A 120 0.88 13.50 -23.53
C ASN A 120 1.61 12.39 -22.76
N VAL A 121 1.71 11.20 -23.34
CA VAL A 121 2.44 10.07 -22.74
C VAL A 121 3.93 10.40 -22.67
N SER A 122 4.47 10.46 -21.46
CA SER A 122 5.88 10.71 -21.23
C SER A 122 6.72 9.44 -21.37
N VAL A 123 8.01 9.61 -21.74
CA VAL A 123 8.99 8.50 -21.71
C VAL A 123 9.06 7.89 -20.31
N GLY A 124 8.98 8.70 -19.24
CA GLY A 124 8.97 8.22 -17.87
C GLY A 124 7.81 7.26 -17.56
N LEU A 125 6.66 7.40 -18.23
CA LEU A 125 5.56 6.44 -18.08
C LEU A 125 5.88 5.09 -18.76
N LEU A 126 6.63 5.07 -19.85
CA LEU A 126 7.12 3.84 -20.48
C LEU A 126 8.21 3.20 -19.63
N ASP A 127 9.08 4.01 -19.03
CA ASP A 127 10.34 3.61 -18.42
C ASP A 127 10.24 3.29 -16.92
N TYR A 128 9.19 3.74 -16.21
CA TYR A 128 9.07 3.52 -14.76
C TYR A 128 9.18 2.04 -14.32
N PRO A 129 8.83 1.01 -15.13
CA PRO A 129 9.05 -0.37 -14.72
C PRO A 129 10.54 -0.73 -14.56
N VAL A 130 11.43 -0.08 -15.31
CA VAL A 130 12.89 -0.25 -15.17
C VAL A 130 13.38 0.46 -13.89
N LEU A 131 12.85 1.65 -13.59
CA LEU A 131 13.12 2.31 -12.31
C LEU A 131 12.65 1.45 -11.13
N MET A 132 11.49 0.81 -11.23
CA MET A 132 11.01 -0.13 -10.19
C MET A 132 11.92 -1.35 -10.07
N ALA A 133 12.44 -1.87 -11.20
CA ALA A 133 13.43 -2.94 -11.17
C ALA A 133 14.72 -2.49 -10.46
N ALA A 134 15.18 -1.27 -10.74
CA ALA A 134 16.32 -0.68 -10.06
C ALA A 134 16.10 -0.54 -8.56
N ASP A 135 14.92 -0.06 -8.13
CA ASP A 135 14.56 0.05 -6.72
C ASP A 135 14.74 -1.29 -5.99
N ILE A 136 14.26 -2.38 -6.61
CA ILE A 136 14.29 -3.72 -6.02
C ILE A 136 15.70 -4.32 -6.01
N LEU A 137 16.41 -4.18 -7.14
CA LEU A 137 17.71 -4.82 -7.34
C LEU A 137 18.85 -4.11 -6.60
N LEU A 138 18.73 -2.82 -6.36
CA LEU A 138 19.73 -2.00 -5.67
C LEU A 138 20.03 -2.49 -4.24
N TYR A 139 19.04 -3.04 -3.57
CA TYR A 139 19.13 -3.45 -2.15
C TYR A 139 19.32 -4.96 -1.96
N ASP A 140 19.56 -5.73 -3.02
CA ASP A 140 19.63 -7.20 -2.95
C ASP A 140 18.40 -7.81 -2.24
N ALA A 141 17.21 -7.29 -2.54
CA ALA A 141 15.98 -7.76 -1.92
C ALA A 141 15.78 -9.27 -2.15
N ASP A 142 15.57 -10.02 -1.07
CA ASP A 142 15.21 -11.44 -1.14
C ASP A 142 13.77 -11.61 -1.59
N GLN A 143 12.91 -10.74 -1.08
CA GLN A 143 11.48 -10.82 -1.24
C GLN A 143 10.87 -9.42 -1.44
N VAL A 144 9.85 -9.37 -2.28
CA VAL A 144 9.08 -8.15 -2.55
C VAL A 144 7.59 -8.44 -2.34
N PRO A 145 6.93 -7.79 -1.37
CA PRO A 145 5.48 -7.89 -1.22
C PRO A 145 4.80 -7.28 -2.44
N VAL A 146 4.06 -8.09 -3.18
CA VAL A 146 3.37 -7.66 -4.39
C VAL A 146 1.90 -8.05 -4.37
N GLY A 147 1.04 -7.11 -4.77
CA GLY A 147 -0.32 -7.42 -5.19
C GLY A 147 -0.35 -8.00 -6.61
N GLU A 148 -1.49 -8.54 -7.02
CA GLU A 148 -1.67 -9.12 -8.35
C GLU A 148 -1.29 -8.16 -9.49
N ASP A 149 -1.62 -6.88 -9.34
CA ASP A 149 -1.36 -5.81 -10.30
C ASP A 149 0.13 -5.47 -10.46
N GLN A 150 0.97 -5.87 -9.52
CA GLN A 150 2.42 -5.61 -9.53
C GLN A 150 3.26 -6.84 -9.91
N LYS A 151 2.66 -8.00 -10.08
CA LYS A 151 3.38 -9.24 -10.44
C LYS A 151 4.20 -9.07 -11.72
N GLN A 152 3.63 -8.46 -12.76
CA GLN A 152 4.32 -8.27 -14.03
C GLN A 152 5.57 -7.38 -13.90
N HIS A 153 5.55 -6.39 -13.02
CA HIS A 153 6.72 -5.54 -12.75
C HIS A 153 7.83 -6.31 -12.03
N LEU A 154 7.46 -7.16 -11.07
CA LEU A 154 8.44 -7.99 -10.39
C LEU A 154 9.06 -9.03 -11.34
N GLU A 155 8.27 -9.64 -12.22
CA GLU A 155 8.80 -10.55 -13.24
C GLU A 155 9.76 -9.82 -14.19
N LEU A 156 9.45 -8.58 -14.60
CA LEU A 156 10.38 -7.76 -15.39
C LEU A 156 11.72 -7.56 -14.65
N ALA A 157 11.69 -7.23 -13.35
CA ALA A 157 12.90 -7.05 -12.54
C ALA A 157 13.73 -8.36 -12.48
N ARG A 158 13.07 -9.50 -12.34
CA ARG A 158 13.68 -10.83 -12.36
C ARG A 158 14.32 -11.16 -13.71
N ASP A 159 13.61 -10.90 -14.80
CA ASP A 159 14.09 -11.13 -16.15
C ASP A 159 15.29 -10.24 -16.49
N ILE A 160 15.26 -8.97 -16.09
CA ILE A 160 16.41 -8.07 -16.24
C ILE A 160 17.62 -8.61 -15.47
N ALA A 161 17.43 -8.94 -14.18
CA ALA A 161 18.51 -9.46 -13.36
C ALA A 161 19.09 -10.76 -13.94
N GLN A 162 18.25 -11.73 -14.27
CA GLN A 162 18.68 -13.07 -14.68
C GLN A 162 19.16 -13.11 -16.14
N GLN A 163 18.34 -12.58 -17.09
CA GLN A 163 18.60 -12.75 -18.52
C GLN A 163 19.51 -11.66 -19.10
N ARG A 164 19.61 -10.47 -18.48
CA ARG A 164 20.36 -9.34 -19.03
C ARG A 164 21.64 -9.03 -18.28
N ILE A 165 21.64 -9.20 -16.96
CA ILE A 165 22.82 -8.90 -16.13
C ILE A 165 23.58 -10.17 -15.77
N ASN A 166 22.97 -11.09 -15.01
CA ASN A 166 23.67 -12.26 -14.49
C ASN A 166 24.19 -13.18 -15.61
N SER A 167 23.44 -13.39 -16.69
CA SER A 167 23.86 -14.19 -17.84
C SER A 167 25.04 -13.62 -18.61
N ARG A 168 25.31 -12.33 -18.49
CA ARG A 168 26.38 -11.64 -19.25
C ARG A 168 27.59 -11.31 -18.40
N PHE A 169 27.38 -10.93 -17.16
CA PHE A 169 28.40 -10.34 -16.29
C PHE A 169 28.63 -11.16 -15.01
N GLY A 170 27.79 -12.14 -14.74
CA GLY A 170 27.87 -13.04 -13.59
C GLY A 170 28.18 -14.49 -13.98
N SER A 171 28.11 -15.38 -13.01
CA SER A 171 28.09 -16.81 -13.16
C SER A 171 27.02 -17.41 -12.24
N ASP A 172 26.68 -18.69 -12.42
CA ASP A 172 25.69 -19.37 -11.57
C ASP A 172 26.06 -19.32 -10.08
N ASP A 173 27.37 -19.40 -9.78
CA ASP A 173 27.90 -19.35 -8.41
C ASP A 173 28.08 -17.92 -7.88
N LYS A 174 28.14 -16.92 -8.74
CA LYS A 174 28.38 -15.51 -8.40
C LYS A 174 27.51 -14.59 -9.27
N PRO A 175 26.21 -14.51 -9.01
CA PRO A 175 25.36 -13.56 -9.71
C PRO A 175 25.77 -12.12 -9.34
N VAL A 176 25.66 -11.20 -10.30
CA VAL A 176 25.91 -9.77 -10.08
C VAL A 176 24.73 -9.15 -9.33
N LEU A 177 23.51 -9.53 -9.69
CA LEU A 177 22.30 -9.06 -9.04
C LEU A 177 21.52 -10.24 -8.46
N LYS A 178 21.00 -10.05 -7.27
CA LYS A 178 20.12 -11.02 -6.63
C LYS A 178 18.75 -11.05 -7.31
N VAL A 179 18.25 -12.24 -7.62
CA VAL A 179 16.91 -12.40 -8.22
C VAL A 179 15.86 -12.44 -7.11
N PRO A 180 14.99 -11.43 -7.00
CA PRO A 180 14.00 -11.35 -5.92
C PRO A 180 12.90 -12.39 -6.08
N LYS A 181 12.28 -12.79 -4.96
CA LYS A 181 11.12 -13.68 -4.95
C LYS A 181 9.85 -12.87 -4.64
N PRO A 182 8.71 -13.19 -5.27
CA PRO A 182 7.44 -12.60 -4.85
C PRO A 182 7.11 -13.06 -3.42
N MET A 183 6.75 -12.12 -2.56
CA MET A 183 6.14 -12.40 -1.28
C MET A 183 4.63 -12.23 -1.44
N ILE A 184 3.93 -13.38 -1.50
CA ILE A 184 2.47 -13.37 -1.47
C ILE A 184 2.07 -13.07 -0.03
N MET A 185 1.64 -11.84 0.22
CA MET A 185 1.08 -11.50 1.52
C MET A 185 -0.18 -12.33 1.72
N LYS A 186 -0.36 -12.89 2.93
CA LYS A 186 -1.66 -13.40 3.35
C LYS A 186 -2.65 -12.31 2.97
N GLU A 187 -3.68 -12.65 2.20
CA GLU A 187 -4.58 -11.71 1.53
C GLU A 187 -4.71 -10.40 2.29
N GLY A 188 -3.96 -9.41 1.82
CA GLY A 188 -4.06 -8.06 2.35
C GLY A 188 -5.50 -7.65 2.11
N ALA A 189 -6.16 -7.20 3.15
CA ALA A 189 -7.57 -6.88 3.09
C ALA A 189 -7.87 -6.03 1.86
N ARG A 190 -8.58 -6.59 0.93
CA ARG A 190 -9.07 -5.84 -0.23
C ARG A 190 -10.22 -4.97 0.24
N VAL A 191 -9.89 -3.77 0.71
CA VAL A 191 -10.89 -2.80 1.12
C VAL A 191 -11.54 -2.21 -0.13
N MET A 192 -12.86 -2.31 -0.20
CA MET A 192 -13.64 -1.80 -1.30
C MET A 192 -14.13 -0.37 -1.01
N SER A 193 -14.58 0.33 -2.05
CA SER A 193 -15.16 1.67 -1.96
C SER A 193 -16.38 1.69 -1.03
N LEU A 194 -16.56 2.79 -0.29
CA LEU A 194 -17.77 2.98 0.52
C LEU A 194 -19.01 3.29 -0.32
N THR A 195 -18.83 3.67 -1.57
CA THR A 195 -19.94 4.02 -2.49
C THR A 195 -20.23 2.92 -3.51
N ASP A 196 -19.32 1.92 -3.59
CA ASP A 196 -19.48 0.76 -4.48
C ASP A 196 -18.68 -0.42 -3.92
N GLY A 197 -19.37 -1.37 -3.29
CA GLY A 197 -18.78 -2.56 -2.69
C GLY A 197 -18.09 -3.51 -3.68
N SER A 198 -18.25 -3.32 -4.97
CA SER A 198 -17.59 -4.09 -6.03
C SER A 198 -16.29 -3.46 -6.53
N ALA A 199 -16.10 -2.16 -6.32
CA ALA A 199 -14.92 -1.41 -6.75
C ALA A 199 -13.90 -1.27 -5.59
N LYS A 200 -12.60 -1.46 -5.89
CA LYS A 200 -11.53 -1.26 -4.90
C LYS A 200 -11.46 0.21 -4.45
N MET A 201 -11.29 0.43 -3.14
CA MET A 201 -11.01 1.78 -2.60
C MET A 201 -9.76 2.36 -3.28
N SER A 202 -9.89 3.54 -3.87
CA SER A 202 -8.85 4.14 -4.71
C SER A 202 -8.60 5.60 -4.36
N LYS A 203 -7.32 6.01 -4.42
CA LYS A 203 -6.91 7.42 -4.31
C LYS A 203 -7.44 8.28 -5.46
N SER A 204 -7.59 7.69 -6.64
CA SER A 204 -8.00 8.38 -7.87
C SER A 204 -9.52 8.49 -8.03
N ASP A 205 -10.32 7.97 -7.09
CA ASP A 205 -11.77 8.15 -7.13
C ASP A 205 -12.11 9.64 -6.93
N PRO A 206 -12.83 10.28 -7.86
CA PRO A 206 -13.22 11.69 -7.73
C PRO A 206 -14.16 11.94 -6.55
N ASN A 207 -14.88 10.90 -6.10
CA ASN A 207 -15.74 10.97 -4.93
C ASN A 207 -14.95 10.74 -3.64
N GLU A 208 -14.69 11.79 -2.90
CA GLU A 208 -14.02 11.69 -1.59
C GLU A 208 -14.80 10.87 -0.55
N GLY A 209 -16.11 10.72 -0.71
CA GLY A 209 -16.94 9.84 0.11
C GLY A 209 -16.70 8.34 -0.12
N ALA A 210 -16.00 7.98 -1.19
CA ALA A 210 -15.69 6.59 -1.55
C ALA A 210 -14.58 5.98 -0.69
N ARG A 211 -13.77 6.81 -0.01
CA ARG A 211 -12.61 6.38 0.79
C ARG A 211 -12.54 7.06 2.15
N ILE A 212 -11.89 6.41 3.09
CA ILE A 212 -11.50 7.00 4.38
C ILE A 212 -10.00 7.24 4.31
N ASN A 213 -9.59 8.51 4.38
CA ASN A 213 -8.18 8.87 4.47
C ASN A 213 -7.71 8.70 5.93
N LEU A 214 -6.46 8.32 6.14
CA LEU A 214 -5.91 8.10 7.49
C LEU A 214 -5.88 9.38 8.34
N LEU A 215 -5.87 10.54 7.68
CA LEU A 215 -5.88 11.87 8.32
C LEU A 215 -7.27 12.50 8.36
N ASP A 216 -8.32 11.79 7.97
CA ASP A 216 -9.69 12.32 8.11
C ASP A 216 -10.03 12.51 9.60
N PRO A 217 -10.59 13.66 10.00
CA PRO A 217 -11.02 13.86 11.38
C PRO A 217 -12.19 12.93 11.74
N PRO A 218 -12.38 12.59 13.03
CA PRO A 218 -13.39 11.63 13.50
C PRO A 218 -14.81 11.88 12.98
N GLU A 219 -15.20 13.15 12.90
CA GLU A 219 -16.54 13.56 12.43
C GLU A 219 -16.70 13.22 10.93
N LEU A 220 -15.64 13.41 10.14
CA LEU A 220 -15.64 13.09 8.72
C LEU A 220 -15.67 11.59 8.47
N ILE A 221 -14.89 10.80 9.21
CA ILE A 221 -14.92 9.33 9.16
C ILE A 221 -16.34 8.84 9.46
N THR A 222 -16.92 9.30 10.57
CA THR A 222 -18.29 8.94 10.97
C THR A 222 -19.31 9.32 9.89
N LYS A 223 -19.18 10.50 9.29
CA LYS A 223 -20.06 10.96 8.21
C LYS A 223 -19.94 10.09 6.96
N LYS A 224 -18.71 9.71 6.56
CA LYS A 224 -18.46 8.85 5.41
C LYS A 224 -19.06 7.45 5.62
N ILE A 225 -18.87 6.83 6.78
CA ILE A 225 -19.43 5.51 7.10
C ILE A 225 -20.96 5.55 7.15
N LYS A 226 -21.57 6.57 7.76
CA LYS A 226 -23.02 6.73 7.76
C LYS A 226 -23.61 6.84 6.37
N ARG A 227 -22.88 7.46 5.42
CA ARG A 227 -23.30 7.64 4.03
C ARG A 227 -22.90 6.48 3.11
N ALA A 228 -22.08 5.54 3.58
CA ALA A 228 -21.70 4.38 2.79
C ALA A 228 -22.93 3.69 2.20
N LYS A 229 -22.82 3.26 0.94
CA LYS A 229 -23.91 2.56 0.24
C LYS A 229 -24.26 1.27 0.96
N THR A 230 -25.53 1.00 1.12
CA THR A 230 -26.08 -0.20 1.76
C THR A 230 -27.45 -0.51 1.17
N ASP A 231 -27.90 -1.75 1.35
CA ASP A 231 -29.22 -2.25 0.95
C ASP A 231 -30.26 -2.10 2.10
N PRO A 232 -31.56 -2.29 1.84
CA PRO A 232 -32.61 -2.22 2.85
C PRO A 232 -32.85 -3.53 3.61
N VAL A 233 -32.08 -4.59 3.34
CA VAL A 233 -32.32 -5.93 3.88
C VAL A 233 -31.84 -6.01 5.33
N MET A 234 -32.68 -6.58 6.21
CA MET A 234 -32.33 -6.85 7.60
C MET A 234 -31.41 -8.06 7.73
N GLY A 235 -30.55 -8.00 8.72
CA GLY A 235 -29.50 -8.99 8.93
C GLY A 235 -28.27 -8.71 8.06
N LEU A 236 -27.10 -8.99 8.60
CA LEU A 236 -25.82 -8.77 7.91
C LEU A 236 -25.08 -10.10 7.78
N GLU A 237 -24.60 -10.38 6.57
CA GLU A 237 -23.96 -11.65 6.22
C GLU A 237 -22.77 -11.43 5.30
N PHE A 238 -21.82 -12.36 5.33
CA PHE A 238 -20.71 -12.44 4.38
C PHE A 238 -21.07 -13.31 3.18
N GLY A 239 -20.41 -13.04 2.05
CA GLY A 239 -20.39 -13.93 0.89
C GLY A 239 -21.62 -13.86 -0.01
N ASN A 240 -22.55 -12.96 0.25
CA ASN A 240 -23.70 -12.74 -0.64
C ASN A 240 -23.30 -11.81 -1.79
N SER A 241 -23.20 -12.35 -3.01
CA SER A 241 -22.79 -11.61 -4.21
C SER A 241 -23.75 -10.49 -4.61
N GLU A 242 -24.99 -10.53 -4.14
CA GLU A 242 -25.98 -9.45 -4.36
C GLU A 242 -25.85 -8.31 -3.35
N ARG A 243 -25.01 -8.52 -2.32
CA ARG A 243 -24.78 -7.57 -1.22
C ARG A 243 -23.30 -7.26 -1.01
N PRO A 244 -22.55 -6.83 -2.04
CA PRO A 244 -21.10 -6.59 -1.92
C PRO A 244 -20.75 -5.53 -0.89
N GLU A 245 -21.63 -4.57 -0.63
CA GLU A 245 -21.46 -3.56 0.40
C GLU A 245 -21.47 -4.16 1.81
N ALA A 246 -22.29 -5.19 2.06
CA ALA A 246 -22.34 -5.90 3.33
C ALA A 246 -21.01 -6.64 3.58
N ASP A 247 -20.54 -7.41 2.60
CA ASP A 247 -19.25 -8.12 2.69
C ASP A 247 -18.10 -7.16 2.94
N ASN A 248 -18.06 -6.01 2.23
CA ASN A 248 -17.05 -4.97 2.43
C ASN A 248 -17.07 -4.37 3.84
N LEU A 249 -18.20 -3.90 4.31
CA LEU A 249 -18.29 -3.19 5.59
C LEU A 249 -18.10 -4.14 6.78
N LEU A 250 -18.61 -5.38 6.71
CA LEU A 250 -18.34 -6.42 7.69
C LEU A 250 -16.86 -6.83 7.69
N GLY A 251 -16.27 -7.00 6.51
CA GLY A 251 -14.85 -7.29 6.35
C GLY A 251 -13.96 -6.19 6.94
N LEU A 252 -14.33 -4.94 6.71
CA LEU A 252 -13.67 -3.79 7.31
C LEU A 252 -13.74 -3.82 8.84
N TYR A 253 -14.92 -4.10 9.41
CA TYR A 253 -15.10 -4.24 10.84
C TYR A 253 -14.26 -5.38 11.43
N ALA A 254 -14.26 -6.55 10.80
CA ALA A 254 -13.43 -7.69 11.23
C ALA A 254 -11.94 -7.33 11.28
N LEU A 255 -11.44 -6.63 10.27
CA LEU A 255 -10.04 -6.21 10.19
C LEU A 255 -9.66 -5.20 11.26
N LEU A 256 -10.53 -4.24 11.55
CA LEU A 256 -10.28 -3.15 12.49
C LEU A 256 -10.45 -3.61 13.94
N SER A 257 -11.46 -4.46 14.22
CA SER A 257 -11.71 -5.02 15.57
C SER A 257 -10.75 -6.16 15.93
N GLY A 258 -10.05 -6.75 14.93
CA GLY A 258 -9.19 -7.93 15.13
C GLY A 258 -9.98 -9.24 15.32
N GLN A 259 -11.29 -9.23 15.07
CA GLN A 259 -12.15 -10.41 15.18
C GLN A 259 -12.09 -11.28 13.92
N SER A 260 -12.37 -12.57 14.04
CA SER A 260 -12.53 -13.44 12.88
C SER A 260 -13.83 -13.14 12.12
N ARG A 261 -13.90 -13.52 10.83
CA ARG A 261 -15.14 -13.35 10.04
C ARG A 261 -16.32 -14.10 10.65
N GLU A 262 -16.08 -15.26 11.26
CA GLU A 262 -17.09 -16.08 11.94
C GLU A 262 -17.64 -15.37 13.19
N GLN A 263 -16.77 -14.74 13.97
CA GLN A 263 -17.18 -13.97 15.14
C GLN A 263 -18.04 -12.77 14.75
N VAL A 264 -17.59 -11.99 13.74
CA VAL A 264 -18.35 -10.85 13.21
C VAL A 264 -19.67 -11.29 12.58
N ALA A 265 -19.69 -12.40 11.84
CA ALA A 265 -20.93 -12.94 11.28
C ALA A 265 -21.95 -13.26 12.36
N SER A 266 -21.51 -13.91 13.45
CA SER A 266 -22.38 -14.25 14.59
C SER A 266 -22.88 -13.00 15.33
N GLU A 267 -22.00 -12.03 15.56
CA GLU A 267 -22.34 -10.77 16.27
C GLU A 267 -23.32 -9.90 15.48
N CYS A 268 -23.13 -9.84 14.17
CA CYS A 268 -23.86 -8.89 13.30
C CYS A 268 -25.07 -9.51 12.59
N ALA A 269 -25.31 -10.82 12.69
CA ALA A 269 -26.35 -11.54 11.95
C ALA A 269 -27.74 -10.90 12.06
N GLU A 270 -28.11 -10.44 13.24
CA GLU A 270 -29.42 -9.82 13.51
C GLU A 270 -29.39 -8.28 13.47
N MET A 271 -28.22 -7.67 13.15
CA MET A 271 -28.09 -6.22 13.11
C MET A 271 -28.65 -5.65 11.81
N GLY A 272 -29.34 -4.51 11.92
CA GLY A 272 -29.60 -3.64 10.78
C GLY A 272 -28.49 -2.56 10.65
N TRP A 273 -28.44 -1.92 9.50
CA TRP A 273 -27.47 -0.85 9.20
C TRP A 273 -27.47 0.31 10.20
N GLY A 274 -28.62 0.62 10.76
CA GLY A 274 -28.76 1.68 11.78
C GLY A 274 -27.96 1.42 13.05
N ARG A 275 -27.74 0.15 13.42
CA ARG A 275 -26.93 -0.26 14.57
C ARG A 275 -25.48 -0.53 14.18
N PHE A 276 -25.26 -1.15 13.02
CA PHE A 276 -23.93 -1.56 12.59
C PHE A 276 -23.04 -0.39 12.15
N LYS A 277 -23.56 0.57 11.35
CA LYS A 277 -22.76 1.71 10.90
C LYS A 277 -22.17 2.58 12.03
N PRO A 278 -22.90 2.90 13.11
CA PRO A 278 -22.30 3.55 14.26
C PRO A 278 -21.17 2.75 14.89
N LEU A 279 -21.35 1.43 15.06
CA LEU A 279 -20.34 0.52 15.61
C LEU A 279 -19.07 0.52 14.72
N LEU A 280 -19.23 0.35 13.41
CA LEU A 280 -18.11 0.43 12.46
C LEU A 280 -17.42 1.79 12.49
N ALA A 281 -18.19 2.88 12.63
CA ALA A 281 -17.63 4.22 12.68
C ALA A 281 -16.76 4.44 13.91
N GLU A 282 -17.24 4.00 15.09
CA GLU A 282 -16.48 4.07 16.35
C GLU A 282 -15.17 3.27 16.25
N THR A 283 -15.25 2.00 15.80
CA THR A 283 -14.08 1.14 15.62
C THR A 283 -13.08 1.74 14.61
N THR A 284 -13.58 2.35 13.52
CA THR A 284 -12.73 2.98 12.52
C THR A 284 -12.02 4.22 13.05
N VAL A 285 -12.76 5.07 13.77
CA VAL A 285 -12.21 6.27 14.43
C VAL A 285 -11.14 5.88 15.43
N GLU A 286 -11.41 4.92 16.29
CA GLU A 286 -10.44 4.43 17.27
C GLU A 286 -9.17 3.92 16.60
N ALA A 287 -9.30 3.09 15.55
CA ALA A 287 -8.17 2.60 14.79
C ALA A 287 -7.37 3.75 14.15
N CYS A 288 -8.00 4.73 13.51
CA CYS A 288 -7.32 5.87 12.88
C CYS A 288 -6.66 6.80 13.92
N LEU A 289 -7.29 7.06 15.06
CA LEU A 289 -6.73 7.88 16.14
C LEU A 289 -5.46 7.26 16.75
N LEU A 290 -5.35 5.94 16.76
CA LEU A 290 -4.14 5.26 17.21
C LEU A 290 -2.91 5.64 16.36
N TYR A 291 -3.11 6.04 15.11
CA TYR A 291 -2.04 6.40 14.15
C TYR A 291 -1.85 7.91 13.96
N THR A 292 -2.77 8.74 14.47
CA THR A 292 -2.66 10.21 14.42
C THR A 292 -2.22 10.82 15.75
N SER A 293 -2.16 10.02 16.82
CA SER A 293 -1.69 10.47 18.14
C SER A 293 -0.16 10.54 18.17
N PRO A 294 0.45 11.58 18.75
CA PRO A 294 1.89 11.73 18.77
C PRO A 294 2.56 10.59 19.55
N SER A 295 3.55 9.98 18.91
CA SER A 295 4.59 9.04 19.38
C SER A 295 4.16 7.85 20.31
N PRO A 296 4.64 6.62 20.00
CA PRO A 296 4.54 5.49 20.94
C PRO A 296 5.12 5.78 22.34
N ARG A 297 6.04 6.73 22.46
CA ARG A 297 6.60 7.16 23.76
C ARG A 297 5.57 7.88 24.63
N ASP A 298 4.59 8.55 24.06
CA ASP A 298 3.54 9.23 24.82
C ASP A 298 2.46 8.26 25.33
N ARG A 299 2.29 7.09 24.69
CA ARG A 299 1.39 6.03 25.15
C ARG A 299 1.85 5.37 26.47
N THR A 300 3.16 5.30 26.71
CA THR A 300 3.69 4.73 27.95
C THR A 300 3.56 5.69 29.12
N ARG A 301 3.54 7.00 28.87
CA ARG A 301 3.34 8.02 29.93
C ARG A 301 1.90 8.15 30.40
N SER A 302 0.91 7.91 29.52
CA SER A 302 -0.51 7.99 29.91
C SER A 302 -1.03 6.77 30.68
N ARG A 303 -0.25 5.72 30.85
CA ARG A 303 -0.59 4.50 31.62
C ARG A 303 0.06 4.42 33.01
N MET A 304 0.76 5.43 33.47
CA MET A 304 1.17 5.48 34.87
C MET A 304 -0.01 5.96 35.70
N PRO A 305 -0.53 5.16 36.69
CA PRO A 305 -1.48 5.67 37.63
C PRO A 305 -0.82 6.78 38.42
N SER A 306 -1.49 7.91 38.56
CA SER A 306 -1.12 8.93 39.52
C SER A 306 -1.15 8.28 40.92
N SER A 307 0.00 7.85 41.39
CA SER A 307 0.13 7.50 42.81
C SER A 307 0.09 8.81 43.60
N ALA A 308 -0.86 8.85 44.48
CA ALA A 308 -1.11 9.85 45.52
C ALA A 308 0.15 10.22 46.32
#